data_8df08b68ac3724a8c1b1e5747b8d7c1e
#
_entry.id   8df08b68ac3724a8c1b1e5747b8d7c1e
#
_cell.length_a   1.000
_cell.length_b   1.000
_cell.length_c   1.000
_cell.angle_alpha   90.00
_cell.angle_beta   90.00
_cell.angle_gamma   90.00
#
_symmetry.space_group_name_H-M   'P 1'
#
loop_
_entity.id
_entity.type
_entity.pdbx_description
1 polymer ?
#
loop_
_entity_poly.entity_id
_entity_poly.type
_entity_poly.pdbx_seq_one_letter_code
_entity_poly.pdbx_strand_id
1 'polypeptide(L)'
;MPKRVLVLCTGNSCRSQMAERLFPLLSNGLWEGVSAGSNPSGYVHPKSIEVIAELGVDLSDGKSEHVDQYSDQAFDLVVTVCDNAAESCPVFPGDTPVAHWPFEDPADATGSEDEILHCFRDIRDQIANRIKAFLSSGE
;
A
#
# COMPACT_ATOMS: atom_id res chain seq x y z
N MET A 1 -20.05 8.54 5.64
CA MET A 1 -19.31 7.28 5.60
C MET A 1 -18.02 7.45 4.80
N PRO A 2 -16.90 6.91 5.25
CA PRO A 2 -15.66 7.05 4.51
C PRO A 2 -15.73 6.28 3.18
N LYS A 3 -15.02 6.78 2.20
CA LYS A 3 -14.78 6.02 0.97
C LYS A 3 -13.78 4.92 1.28
N ARG A 4 -13.81 3.85 0.49
CA ARG A 4 -12.92 2.70 0.67
C ARG A 4 -12.01 2.52 -0.53
N VAL A 5 -10.72 2.36 -0.25
CA VAL A 5 -9.72 2.06 -1.29
C VAL A 5 -9.08 0.70 -0.99
N LEU A 6 -8.96 -0.13 -2.02
CA LEU A 6 -8.22 -1.38 -1.95
C LEU A 6 -6.87 -1.18 -2.64
N VAL A 7 -5.78 -1.35 -1.90
CA VAL A 7 -4.43 -1.20 -2.44
C VAL A 7 -3.84 -2.58 -2.67
N LEU A 8 -3.43 -2.85 -3.90
CA LEU A 8 -2.93 -4.16 -4.32
C LEU A 8 -1.45 -4.11 -4.68
N CYS A 9 -0.70 -5.08 -4.16
CA CYS A 9 0.65 -5.37 -4.61
C CYS A 9 0.85 -6.89 -4.63
N THR A 10 2.06 -7.35 -4.86
CA THR A 10 2.33 -8.79 -4.96
C THR A 10 2.33 -9.44 -3.56
N GLY A 11 3.24 -9.01 -2.70
CA GLY A 11 3.47 -9.68 -1.41
C GLY A 11 2.62 -9.19 -0.24
N ASN A 12 1.97 -8.03 -0.41
CA ASN A 12 1.19 -7.38 0.65
C ASN A 12 1.97 -7.30 1.98
N SER A 13 3.24 -6.91 1.90
CA SER A 13 4.10 -6.79 3.08
C SER A 13 4.69 -5.39 3.29
N CYS A 14 4.87 -4.61 2.21
CA CYS A 14 5.52 -3.29 2.27
C CYS A 14 4.64 -2.19 1.67
N ARG A 15 4.66 -2.03 0.35
CA ARG A 15 4.04 -0.90 -0.34
C ARG A 15 2.55 -0.74 -0.05
N SER A 16 1.78 -1.80 -0.22
CA SER A 16 0.34 -1.75 0.00
C SER A 16 -0.01 -1.61 1.48
N GLN A 17 0.80 -2.18 2.38
CA GLN A 17 0.59 -2.03 3.81
C GLN A 17 0.79 -0.57 4.25
N MET A 18 1.84 0.06 3.75
CA MET A 18 2.08 1.48 4.04
C MET A 18 0.97 2.35 3.49
N ALA A 19 0.56 2.12 2.24
CA ALA A 19 -0.52 2.88 1.61
C ALA A 19 -1.85 2.74 2.36
N GLU A 20 -2.16 1.54 2.84
CA GLU A 20 -3.37 1.27 3.61
C GLU A 20 -3.49 2.20 4.81
N ARG A 21 -2.38 2.49 5.49
CA ARG A 21 -2.37 3.35 6.67
C ARG A 21 -2.23 4.83 6.31
N LEU A 22 -1.59 5.14 5.19
CA LEU A 22 -1.41 6.52 4.77
C LEU A 22 -2.70 7.15 4.23
N PHE A 23 -3.59 6.39 3.61
CA PHE A 23 -4.85 6.93 3.12
C PHE A 23 -5.70 7.54 4.24
N PRO A 24 -6.02 6.84 5.33
CA PRO A 24 -6.78 7.47 6.41
C PRO A 24 -6.02 8.59 7.11
N LEU A 25 -4.70 8.45 7.26
CA LEU A 25 -3.89 9.49 7.91
C LEU A 25 -3.93 10.81 7.12
N LEU A 26 -3.68 10.74 5.81
CA LEU A 26 -3.54 11.92 4.97
C LEU A 26 -4.88 12.53 4.57
N SER A 27 -5.96 11.74 4.61
CA SER A 27 -7.31 12.20 4.27
C SER A 27 -8.13 12.61 5.49
N ASN A 28 -7.54 12.59 6.69
CA ASN A 28 -8.25 12.86 7.95
C ASN A 28 -9.48 11.96 8.13
N GLY A 29 -9.35 10.69 7.77
CA GLY A 29 -10.41 9.69 7.91
C GLY A 29 -11.46 9.69 6.81
N LEU A 30 -11.32 10.51 5.77
CA LEU A 30 -12.26 10.50 4.64
C LEU A 30 -12.13 9.25 3.78
N TRP A 31 -10.98 8.59 3.80
CA TRP A 31 -10.72 7.33 3.11
C TRP A 31 -10.30 6.25 4.10
N GLU A 32 -10.93 5.08 3.99
CA GLU A 32 -10.52 3.88 4.70
C GLU A 32 -9.66 3.04 3.76
N GLY A 33 -8.52 2.56 4.24
CA GLY A 33 -7.62 1.75 3.44
C GLY A 33 -7.72 0.27 3.76
N VAL A 34 -7.69 -0.55 2.71
CA VAL A 34 -7.59 -2.02 2.80
C VAL A 34 -6.50 -2.41 1.81
N SER A 35 -5.72 -3.44 2.12
CA SER A 35 -4.66 -3.91 1.22
C SER A 35 -4.67 -5.42 1.09
N ALA A 36 -4.17 -5.91 -0.04
CA ALA A 36 -4.05 -7.34 -0.33
C ALA A 36 -3.01 -7.59 -1.41
N GLY A 37 -2.68 -8.85 -1.64
CA GLY A 37 -1.71 -9.24 -2.65
C GLY A 37 -2.12 -10.48 -3.41
N SER A 38 -1.46 -10.71 -4.55
CA SER A 38 -1.66 -11.92 -5.36
C SER A 38 -0.86 -13.11 -4.82
N ASN A 39 0.20 -12.83 -4.05
CA ASN A 39 1.05 -13.85 -3.45
C ASN A 39 1.53 -13.34 -2.09
N PRO A 40 0.62 -13.29 -1.09
CA PRO A 40 0.95 -12.69 0.20
C PRO A 40 2.09 -13.42 0.89
N SER A 41 3.01 -12.63 1.46
CA SER A 41 4.18 -13.16 2.19
C SER A 41 3.81 -13.80 3.52
N GLY A 42 2.61 -13.50 4.04
CA GLY A 42 2.14 -14.01 5.32
C GLY A 42 2.50 -13.13 6.51
N TYR A 43 3.19 -12.01 6.27
CA TYR A 43 3.56 -11.08 7.34
C TYR A 43 3.76 -9.67 6.79
N VAL A 44 3.66 -8.68 7.67
CA VAL A 44 4.00 -7.29 7.34
C VAL A 44 5.49 -7.09 7.64
N HIS A 45 6.22 -6.53 6.69
CA HIS A 45 7.67 -6.34 6.84
C HIS A 45 7.97 -5.44 8.04
N PRO A 46 8.90 -5.83 8.93
CA PRO A 46 9.20 -5.04 10.13
C PRO A 46 9.62 -3.59 9.84
N LYS A 47 10.32 -3.36 8.74
CA LYS A 47 10.74 -2.00 8.38
C LYS A 47 9.57 -1.14 7.89
N SER A 48 8.53 -1.75 7.32
CA SER A 48 7.28 -1.04 7.00
C SER A 48 6.60 -0.55 8.28
N ILE A 49 6.55 -1.41 9.29
CA ILE A 49 6.00 -1.05 10.60
C ILE A 49 6.79 0.10 11.21
N GLU A 50 8.12 0.02 11.15
CA GLU A 50 9.02 1.01 11.74
C GLU A 50 8.85 2.40 11.09
N VAL A 51 8.85 2.47 9.74
CA VAL A 51 8.77 3.76 9.07
C VAL A 51 7.37 4.39 9.15
N ILE A 52 6.33 3.59 9.25
CA ILE A 52 4.98 4.11 9.47
C ILE A 52 4.83 4.59 10.92
N ALA A 53 5.46 3.92 11.88
CA ALA A 53 5.46 4.37 13.28
C ALA A 53 6.10 5.76 13.44
N GLU A 54 7.04 6.13 12.58
CA GLU A 54 7.64 7.46 12.57
C GLU A 54 6.60 8.56 12.33
N LEU A 55 5.48 8.23 11.71
CA LEU A 55 4.38 9.16 11.46
C LEU A 55 3.28 9.11 12.54
N GLY A 56 3.52 8.37 13.63
CA GLY A 56 2.57 8.23 14.72
C GLY A 56 1.47 7.21 14.47
N VAL A 57 1.65 6.31 13.49
CA VAL A 57 0.64 5.31 13.11
C VAL A 57 1.16 3.91 13.40
N ASP A 58 0.33 3.08 14.02
CA ASP A 58 0.67 1.71 14.35
C ASP A 58 0.24 0.76 13.22
N LEU A 59 1.22 0.12 12.58
CA LEU A 59 0.99 -0.88 11.55
C LEU A 59 1.26 -2.31 12.07
N SER A 60 1.56 -2.47 13.35
CA SER A 60 1.93 -3.76 13.92
C SER A 60 0.81 -4.80 13.89
N ASP A 61 -0.45 -4.37 13.78
CA ASP A 61 -1.62 -5.24 13.68
C ASP A 61 -1.99 -5.59 12.23
N GLY A 62 -1.21 -5.12 11.25
CA GLY A 62 -1.46 -5.38 9.84
C GLY A 62 -1.32 -6.85 9.50
N LYS A 63 -2.06 -7.28 8.48
CA LYS A 63 -2.04 -8.68 8.01
C LYS A 63 -1.78 -8.72 6.51
N SER A 64 -0.93 -9.65 6.11
CA SER A 64 -0.68 -9.95 4.71
C SER A 64 -1.78 -10.91 4.22
N GLU A 65 -2.59 -10.46 3.27
CA GLU A 65 -3.80 -11.17 2.86
C GLU A 65 -3.91 -11.31 1.35
N HIS A 66 -4.61 -12.36 0.91
CA HIS A 66 -4.81 -12.60 -0.51
C HIS A 66 -5.97 -11.76 -1.04
N VAL A 67 -5.82 -11.25 -2.27
CA VAL A 67 -6.81 -10.40 -2.93
C VAL A 67 -8.19 -11.08 -3.05
N ASP A 68 -8.23 -12.40 -3.17
CA ASP A 68 -9.48 -13.14 -3.29
C ASP A 68 -10.40 -12.99 -2.06
N GLN A 69 -9.84 -12.63 -0.92
CA GLN A 69 -10.64 -12.38 0.29
C GLN A 69 -11.57 -11.17 0.14
N TYR A 70 -11.28 -10.29 -0.80
CA TYR A 70 -12.00 -9.04 -1.00
C TYR A 70 -12.78 -9.00 -2.31
N SER A 71 -12.82 -10.10 -3.06
CA SER A 71 -13.39 -10.13 -4.41
C SER A 71 -14.90 -9.83 -4.44
N ASP A 72 -15.61 -10.06 -3.34
CA ASP A 72 -17.06 -9.81 -3.23
C ASP A 72 -17.36 -8.54 -2.43
N GLN A 73 -16.36 -7.76 -2.07
CA GLN A 73 -16.55 -6.49 -1.35
C GLN A 73 -16.54 -5.31 -2.32
N ALA A 74 -17.27 -4.26 -1.95
CA ALA A 74 -17.33 -3.04 -2.75
C ALA A 74 -16.27 -2.03 -2.29
N PHE A 75 -15.59 -1.43 -3.27
CA PHE A 75 -14.61 -0.36 -3.05
C PHE A 75 -14.92 0.81 -3.97
N ASP A 76 -14.54 2.01 -3.54
CA ASP A 76 -14.68 3.21 -4.36
C ASP A 76 -13.51 3.36 -5.33
N LEU A 77 -12.37 2.77 -5.00
CA LEU A 77 -11.16 2.83 -5.81
C LEU A 77 -10.28 1.61 -5.54
N VAL A 78 -9.64 1.10 -6.58
CA VAL A 78 -8.58 0.10 -6.46
C VAL A 78 -7.29 0.76 -6.95
N VAL A 79 -6.23 0.67 -6.15
CA VAL A 79 -4.92 1.20 -6.51
C VAL A 79 -3.93 0.05 -6.55
N THR A 80 -3.23 -0.12 -7.67
CA THR A 80 -2.16 -1.11 -7.78
C THR A 80 -0.83 -0.38 -7.65
N VAL A 81 0.05 -0.88 -6.78
CA VAL A 81 1.33 -0.24 -6.46
C VAL A 81 2.55 -1.09 -6.82
N CYS A 82 2.33 -2.24 -7.47
CA CYS A 82 3.42 -3.09 -7.93
C CYS A 82 4.16 -2.48 -9.12
N ASP A 83 5.44 -2.84 -9.24
CA ASP A 83 6.25 -2.48 -10.39
C ASP A 83 6.05 -3.55 -11.48
N ASN A 84 5.25 -3.24 -12.50
CA ASN A 84 4.94 -4.20 -13.58
C ASN A 84 6.15 -4.64 -14.37
N ALA A 85 7.25 -3.89 -14.32
CA ALA A 85 8.47 -4.29 -15.02
C ALA A 85 9.18 -5.45 -14.33
N ALA A 86 8.97 -5.61 -13.01
CA ALA A 86 9.65 -6.60 -12.19
C ALA A 86 8.72 -7.68 -11.64
N GLU A 87 7.41 -7.47 -11.68
CA GLU A 87 6.46 -8.37 -11.02
C GLU A 87 5.09 -8.33 -11.70
N SER A 88 4.27 -9.35 -11.42
CA SER A 88 2.89 -9.41 -11.92
C SER A 88 1.94 -8.74 -10.94
N CYS A 89 1.22 -7.73 -11.42
CA CYS A 89 0.22 -7.06 -10.62
C CYS A 89 -1.09 -7.84 -10.59
N PRO A 90 -1.74 -7.97 -9.44
CA PRO A 90 -3.05 -8.63 -9.37
C PRO A 90 -4.12 -7.78 -10.08
N VAL A 91 -5.16 -8.46 -10.55
CA VAL A 91 -6.32 -7.81 -11.16
C VAL A 91 -7.51 -8.00 -10.22
N PHE A 92 -8.23 -6.91 -9.95
CA PHE A 92 -9.45 -6.97 -9.16
C PHE A 92 -10.67 -7.03 -10.09
N PRO A 93 -11.57 -8.02 -9.90
CA PRO A 93 -12.72 -8.16 -10.79
C PRO A 93 -13.78 -7.07 -10.55
N GLY A 94 -14.56 -6.74 -11.59
CA GLY A 94 -15.67 -5.80 -11.49
C GLY A 94 -15.39 -4.47 -12.17
N ASP A 95 -16.26 -3.51 -11.92
CA ASP A 95 -16.26 -2.21 -12.59
C ASP A 95 -15.65 -1.09 -11.75
N THR A 96 -15.06 -1.41 -10.61
CA THR A 96 -14.42 -0.42 -9.72
C THR A 96 -13.30 0.30 -10.46
N PRO A 97 -13.23 1.64 -10.39
CA PRO A 97 -12.10 2.36 -10.99
C PRO A 97 -10.76 1.86 -10.46
N VAL A 98 -9.80 1.69 -11.35
CA VAL A 98 -8.46 1.21 -11.00
C VAL A 98 -7.44 2.27 -11.40
N ALA A 99 -6.57 2.65 -10.47
CA ALA A 99 -5.42 3.50 -10.72
C ALA A 99 -4.15 2.68 -10.51
N HIS A 100 -3.14 2.91 -11.35
CA HIS A 100 -1.87 2.22 -11.22
C HIS A 100 -0.78 3.22 -10.83
N TRP A 101 -0.24 3.08 -9.62
CA TRP A 101 0.81 3.92 -9.07
C TRP A 101 2.02 3.04 -8.75
N PRO A 102 2.91 2.77 -9.73
CA PRO A 102 4.01 1.84 -9.50
C PRO A 102 5.09 2.44 -8.59
N PHE A 103 5.56 1.61 -7.66
CA PHE A 103 6.68 1.95 -6.76
C PHE A 103 7.64 0.77 -6.74
N GLU A 104 8.92 1.05 -6.55
CA GLU A 104 9.91 0.00 -6.34
C GLU A 104 9.61 -0.74 -5.05
N ASP A 105 9.89 -2.06 -5.03
CA ASP A 105 9.69 -2.86 -3.83
C ASP A 105 10.87 -2.65 -2.87
N PRO A 106 10.67 -2.01 -1.71
CA PRO A 106 11.76 -1.79 -0.78
C PRO A 106 12.27 -3.07 -0.12
N ALA A 107 11.50 -4.16 -0.18
CA ALA A 107 11.96 -5.45 0.33
C ALA A 107 13.15 -6.00 -0.45
N ASP A 108 13.37 -5.53 -1.69
CA ASP A 108 14.52 -5.91 -2.50
C ASP A 108 15.77 -5.09 -2.19
N ALA A 109 15.68 -4.11 -1.30
CA ALA A 109 16.81 -3.25 -0.96
C ALA A 109 17.92 -4.04 -0.29
N THR A 110 19.17 -3.68 -0.61
CA THR A 110 20.37 -4.31 -0.06
C THR A 110 21.26 -3.26 0.57
N GLY A 111 22.22 -3.71 1.38
CA GLY A 111 23.17 -2.83 2.05
C GLY A 111 23.06 -2.95 3.57
N SER A 112 23.48 -1.89 4.27
CA SER A 112 23.38 -1.85 5.72
C SER A 112 21.92 -1.69 6.18
N GLU A 113 21.67 -1.94 7.46
CA GLU A 113 20.35 -1.72 8.05
C GLU A 113 19.88 -0.28 7.84
N ASP A 114 20.76 0.70 7.99
CA ASP A 114 20.43 2.10 7.78
C ASP A 114 20.10 2.41 6.33
N GLU A 115 20.83 1.81 5.39
CA GLU A 115 20.58 2.00 3.96
C GLU A 115 19.22 1.40 3.55
N ILE A 116 18.91 0.22 4.07
CA ILE A 116 17.62 -0.45 3.82
C ILE A 116 16.49 0.38 4.42
N LEU A 117 16.65 0.84 5.65
CA LEU A 117 15.64 1.67 6.32
C LEU A 117 15.39 2.97 5.56
N HIS A 118 16.45 3.59 5.05
CA HIS A 118 16.34 4.79 4.23
C HIS A 118 15.51 4.53 2.97
N CYS A 119 15.71 3.37 2.34
CA CYS A 119 14.92 2.97 1.17
C CYS A 119 13.44 2.86 1.51
N PHE A 120 13.11 2.25 2.65
CA PHE A 120 11.72 2.16 3.11
C PHE A 120 11.11 3.53 3.37
N ARG A 121 11.87 4.46 3.97
CA ARG A 121 11.41 5.84 4.19
C ARG A 121 11.15 6.56 2.86
N ASP A 122 12.04 6.39 1.90
CA ASP A 122 11.91 7.01 0.59
C ASP A 122 10.65 6.52 -0.13
N ILE A 123 10.42 5.21 -0.15
CA ILE A 123 9.21 4.65 -0.77
C ILE A 123 7.95 5.10 -0.02
N ARG A 124 7.97 5.10 1.32
CA ARG A 124 6.87 5.64 2.13
C ARG A 124 6.53 7.07 1.71
N ASP A 125 7.54 7.92 1.57
CA ASP A 125 7.35 9.33 1.22
C ASP A 125 6.83 9.49 -0.21
N GLN A 126 7.29 8.65 -1.15
CA GLN A 126 6.77 8.65 -2.52
C GLN A 126 5.28 8.27 -2.53
N ILE A 127 4.90 7.26 -1.77
CA ILE A 127 3.50 6.84 -1.66
C ILE A 127 2.66 7.96 -1.04
N ALA A 128 3.16 8.57 0.05
CA ALA A 128 2.47 9.66 0.72
C ALA A 128 2.25 10.85 -0.21
N ASN A 129 3.27 11.22 -0.98
CA ASN A 129 3.16 12.33 -1.93
C ASN A 129 2.16 12.02 -3.04
N ARG A 130 2.10 10.79 -3.52
CA ARG A 130 1.12 10.41 -4.55
C ARG A 130 -0.30 10.44 -4.01
N ILE A 131 -0.50 9.98 -2.77
CA ILE A 131 -1.81 10.06 -2.12
C ILE A 131 -2.25 11.51 -1.95
N LYS A 132 -1.35 12.38 -1.48
CA LYS A 132 -1.65 13.82 -1.33
C LYS A 132 -2.07 14.43 -2.65
N ALA A 133 -1.38 14.12 -3.74
CA ALA A 133 -1.73 14.60 -5.07
C ALA A 133 -3.12 14.14 -5.48
N PHE A 134 -3.44 12.87 -5.24
CA PHE A 134 -4.77 12.31 -5.52
C PHE A 134 -5.85 13.03 -4.69
N LEU A 135 -5.60 13.23 -3.40
CA LEU A 135 -6.58 13.86 -2.50
C LEU A 135 -6.87 15.32 -2.88
N SER A 136 -5.87 16.02 -3.41
CA SER A 136 -6.06 17.43 -3.79
C SER A 136 -6.67 17.61 -5.18
N SER A 137 -6.44 16.68 -6.11
CA SER A 137 -6.91 16.79 -7.50
C SER A 137 -8.00 15.79 -7.87
N GLY A 138 -8.17 14.73 -7.10
CA GLY A 138 -9.10 13.64 -7.41
C GLY A 138 -8.54 12.64 -8.42
N GLU A 139 -7.24 12.69 -8.69
CA GLU A 139 -6.61 11.81 -9.71
C GLU A 139 -5.49 10.95 -9.13
#